data_6916cd7b5be914a02c921baf98438003
#
_entry.id   6916cd7b5be914a02c921baf98438003
#
_cell.length_a   1.000
_cell.length_b   1.000
_cell.length_c   1.000
_cell.angle_alpha   90.00
_cell.angle_beta   90.00
_cell.angle_gamma   90.00
#
_symmetry.space_group_name_H-M   'P 1'
#
loop_
_entity.id
_entity.type
_entity.pdbx_description
1 polymer ?
#
loop_
_entity_poly.entity_id
_entity_poly.type
_entity_poly.pdbx_seq_one_letter_code
_entity_poly.pdbx_strand_id
1 'polypeptide(L)'
;MSISSVLHWCFGAQPHHVGPDHGRSDGDSGRDDGERRSPPRDERQTMLGELQRQTYLHELLRLTCADVMRKPPVTVSVDETIGGALKTLDAHHIKLLPVVDAQGLLKGVVTHVDLQPLDEVLPFLKLASDTTAPESERRGWPVTTVMSAHVKYVDPLTPLTEVIPLFTKNGHHHLPVVEEGGRVVGMLTQADIVKIMCGRPGGL
;
A
#
# COMPACT_ATOMS: atom_id res chain seq x y z
N MET A 1 -5.80 13.81 -1.80
CA MET A 1 -5.21 14.15 -0.48
C MET A 1 -3.71 14.27 -0.69
N SER A 2 -3.08 15.32 -0.17
CA SER A 2 -1.62 15.52 -0.27
C SER A 2 -0.90 14.54 0.66
N ILE A 3 0.32 14.11 0.29
CA ILE A 3 1.21 13.30 1.15
C ILE A 3 1.35 13.93 2.54
N SER A 4 1.36 15.26 2.62
CA SER A 4 1.36 16.05 3.86
C SER A 4 0.17 15.77 4.76
N SER A 5 -1.03 15.52 4.21
CA SER A 5 -2.24 15.22 5.00
C SER A 5 -2.22 13.82 5.61
N VAL A 6 -1.63 12.83 4.92
CA VAL A 6 -1.51 11.46 5.42
C VAL A 6 -0.47 11.39 6.55
N LEU A 7 0.65 12.09 6.40
CA LEU A 7 1.68 12.20 7.43
C LEU A 7 1.15 12.87 8.70
N HIS A 8 0.31 13.91 8.55
CA HIS A 8 -0.29 14.61 9.69
C HIS A 8 -1.26 13.71 10.48
N TRP A 9 -1.98 12.81 9.83
CA TRP A 9 -2.89 11.86 10.47
C TRP A 9 -2.16 10.74 11.22
N CYS A 10 -1.03 10.26 10.69
CA CYS A 10 -0.23 9.20 11.32
C CYS A 10 0.60 9.69 12.52
N PHE A 11 0.99 10.97 12.55
CA PHE A 11 1.93 11.51 13.55
C PHE A 11 1.28 12.49 14.54
N GLY A 12 -0.05 12.57 14.62
CA GLY A 12 -0.88 13.30 15.59
C GLY A 12 -0.15 14.35 16.44
N ALA A 13 -0.18 15.62 16.01
CA ALA A 13 0.29 16.72 16.86
C ALA A 13 -0.64 16.87 18.08
N GLN A 14 -0.14 16.61 19.27
CA GLN A 14 -0.82 16.97 20.51
C GLN A 14 -0.73 18.49 20.70
N PRO A 15 -1.85 19.18 20.99
CA PRO A 15 -1.80 20.59 21.29
C PRO A 15 -1.16 20.82 22.68
N HIS A 16 -0.07 21.56 22.71
CA HIS A 16 0.53 22.02 23.96
C HIS A 16 -0.34 23.08 24.61
N HIS A 17 -0.83 22.79 25.79
CA HIS A 17 -1.48 23.76 26.68
C HIS A 17 -0.38 24.64 27.30
N VAL A 18 -0.34 25.91 26.91
CA VAL A 18 0.51 26.92 27.54
C VAL A 18 -0.30 27.55 28.67
N GLY A 19 0.10 27.27 29.90
CA GLY A 19 -0.40 27.99 31.09
C GLY A 19 0.41 29.29 31.32
N PRO A 20 -0.16 30.31 31.86
CA PRO A 20 0.53 31.59 32.08
C PRO A 20 1.51 31.50 33.26
N ASP A 21 2.77 31.85 33.01
CA ASP A 21 3.81 31.93 34.01
C ASP A 21 3.83 33.37 34.59
N HIS A 22 3.75 33.43 35.90
CA HIS A 22 3.89 34.68 36.65
C HIS A 22 5.38 34.91 36.95
N GLY A 23 5.86 36.08 36.53
CA GLY A 23 7.24 36.50 36.71
C GLY A 23 7.65 36.67 38.16
N ARG A 24 8.93 36.45 38.40
CA ARG A 24 9.70 37.06 39.47
C ARG A 24 11.11 37.35 39.00
N SER A 25 11.44 38.61 38.98
CA SER A 25 12.76 39.16 38.80
C SER A 25 13.55 38.99 40.09
N ASP A 26 14.76 38.42 40.03
CA ASP A 26 15.88 38.81 40.89
C ASP A 26 17.18 38.60 40.14
N GLY A 27 17.98 39.65 40.08
CA GLY A 27 19.24 39.67 39.41
C GLY A 27 20.34 38.95 40.22
N ASP A 28 21.18 38.26 39.53
CA ASP A 28 22.55 38.02 40.00
C ASP A 28 23.51 37.99 38.81
N SER A 29 24.54 38.82 38.92
CA SER A 29 25.66 38.94 38.00
C SER A 29 26.71 37.91 38.36
N GLY A 30 26.91 36.89 37.49
CA GLY A 30 27.93 35.87 37.74
C GLY A 30 28.44 35.21 36.46
N ARG A 31 29.62 35.65 36.03
CA ARG A 31 30.68 34.99 35.25
C ARG A 31 30.25 33.95 34.23
N ASP A 32 30.44 34.32 32.98
CA ASP A 32 30.46 33.47 31.78
C ASP A 32 31.67 32.50 31.82
N ASP A 33 31.48 31.38 32.45
CA ASP A 33 32.34 30.22 32.27
C ASP A 33 31.69 29.35 31.21
N GLY A 34 32.29 29.32 30.01
CA GLY A 34 31.80 28.63 28.81
C GLY A 34 31.70 27.10 28.96
N GLU A 35 30.97 26.66 29.98
CA GLU A 35 30.62 25.25 30.19
C GLU A 35 29.43 24.92 29.31
N ARG A 36 29.67 24.13 28.25
CA ARG A 36 28.64 23.56 27.39
C ARG A 36 27.70 22.71 28.24
N ARG A 37 26.70 23.34 28.87
CA ARG A 37 25.65 22.63 29.62
C ARG A 37 24.96 21.71 28.64
N SER A 38 25.07 20.40 28.89
CA SER A 38 24.26 19.40 28.18
C SER A 38 22.80 19.77 28.35
N PRO A 39 21.98 19.71 27.26
CA PRO A 39 20.58 20.06 27.31
C PRO A 39 19.83 19.24 28.35
N PRO A 40 18.74 19.76 28.96
CA PRO A 40 17.88 19.04 29.88
C PRO A 40 17.44 17.69 29.33
N ARG A 41 17.09 16.75 30.20
CA ARG A 41 16.68 15.38 29.78
C ARG A 41 15.52 15.41 28.80
N ASP A 42 14.56 16.28 28.98
CA ASP A 42 13.38 16.40 28.12
C ASP A 42 13.76 16.93 26.73
N GLU A 43 14.66 17.90 26.63
CA GLU A 43 15.16 18.41 25.36
C GLU A 43 15.94 17.34 24.60
N ARG A 44 16.75 16.53 25.32
CA ARG A 44 17.47 15.41 24.72
C ARG A 44 16.54 14.33 24.17
N GLN A 45 15.46 14.00 24.88
CA GLN A 45 14.46 13.04 24.42
C GLN A 45 13.71 13.56 23.18
N THR A 46 13.34 14.83 23.17
CA THR A 46 12.68 15.48 22.03
C THR A 46 13.60 15.51 20.83
N MET A 47 14.89 15.86 21.02
CA MET A 47 15.90 15.91 19.95
C MET A 47 16.18 14.52 19.36
N LEU A 48 16.28 13.47 20.22
CA LEU A 48 16.42 12.09 19.78
C LEU A 48 15.22 11.62 18.99
N GLY A 49 14.01 11.95 19.42
CA GLY A 49 12.77 11.64 18.70
C GLY A 49 12.71 12.31 17.33
N GLU A 50 13.17 13.55 17.22
CA GLU A 50 13.22 14.26 15.94
C GLU A 50 14.26 13.67 14.98
N LEU A 51 15.45 13.34 15.48
CA LEU A 51 16.48 12.65 14.69
C LEU A 51 16.01 11.28 14.20
N GLN A 52 15.31 10.51 15.05
CA GLN A 52 14.73 9.23 14.68
C GLN A 52 13.67 9.38 13.58
N ARG A 53 12.82 10.40 13.66
CA ARG A 53 11.84 10.71 12.61
C ARG A 53 12.50 11.08 11.29
N GLN A 54 13.52 11.94 11.33
CA GLN A 54 14.24 12.35 10.13
C GLN A 54 14.94 11.17 9.46
N THR A 55 15.59 10.31 10.25
CA THR A 55 16.22 9.08 9.74
C THR A 55 15.19 8.17 9.11
N TYR A 56 14.06 7.93 9.78
CA TYR A 56 12.97 7.09 9.27
C TYR A 56 12.37 7.63 7.96
N LEU A 57 12.11 8.94 7.89
CA LEU A 57 11.63 9.56 6.64
C LEU A 57 12.65 9.41 5.52
N HIS A 58 13.93 9.56 5.82
CA HIS A 58 14.98 9.38 4.83
C HIS A 58 15.06 7.94 4.31
N GLU A 59 14.91 6.96 5.19
CA GLU A 59 14.82 5.54 4.83
C GLU A 59 13.59 5.25 3.97
N LEU A 60 12.40 5.76 4.33
CA LEU A 60 11.19 5.61 3.54
C LEU A 60 11.33 6.13 2.10
N LEU A 61 12.04 7.24 1.91
CA LEU A 61 12.28 7.81 0.58
C LEU A 61 13.19 6.94 -0.30
N ARG A 62 13.94 6.02 0.28
CA ARG A 62 14.84 5.09 -0.42
C ARG A 62 14.21 3.76 -0.77
N LEU A 63 13.06 3.43 -0.18
CA LEU A 63 12.39 2.16 -0.43
C LEU A 63 11.92 2.05 -1.88
N THR A 64 12.12 0.86 -2.42
CA THR A 64 11.63 0.44 -3.74
C THR A 64 10.43 -0.50 -3.61
N CYS A 65 9.78 -0.82 -4.72
CA CYS A 65 8.73 -1.83 -4.75
C CYS A 65 9.22 -3.20 -4.25
N ALA A 66 10.46 -3.57 -4.55
CA ALA A 66 11.06 -4.85 -4.16
C ALA A 66 11.18 -5.02 -2.64
N ASP A 67 11.36 -3.90 -1.89
CA ASP A 67 11.51 -3.91 -0.43
C ASP A 67 10.16 -4.15 0.28
N VAL A 68 9.05 -3.84 -0.39
CA VAL A 68 7.72 -3.75 0.21
C VAL A 68 6.74 -4.76 -0.35
N MET A 69 6.93 -5.18 -1.60
CA MET A 69 6.02 -6.11 -2.26
C MET A 69 5.90 -7.44 -1.53
N ARG A 70 4.72 -8.04 -1.59
CA ARG A 70 4.50 -9.42 -1.11
C ARG A 70 5.10 -10.43 -2.08
N LYS A 71 5.88 -11.33 -1.56
CA LYS A 71 6.54 -12.44 -2.28
C LYS A 71 6.27 -13.78 -1.56
N PRO A 72 6.09 -14.90 -2.29
CA PRO A 72 5.84 -14.97 -3.72
C PRO A 72 4.46 -14.41 -4.09
N PRO A 73 4.24 -13.94 -5.32
CA PRO A 73 2.91 -13.51 -5.76
C PRO A 73 1.98 -14.72 -5.92
N VAL A 74 0.72 -14.58 -5.50
CA VAL A 74 -0.33 -15.55 -5.85
C VAL A 74 -0.83 -15.19 -7.24
N THR A 75 -0.72 -16.13 -8.18
CA THR A 75 -1.10 -15.96 -9.59
C THR A 75 -1.98 -17.12 -10.05
N VAL A 76 -2.66 -16.96 -11.18
CA VAL A 76 -3.38 -18.05 -11.87
C VAL A 76 -2.92 -18.15 -13.32
N SER A 77 -3.01 -19.35 -13.87
CA SER A 77 -2.70 -19.59 -15.28
C SER A 77 -3.78 -18.97 -16.19
N VAL A 78 -3.40 -18.63 -17.43
CA VAL A 78 -4.34 -18.28 -18.51
C VAL A 78 -5.36 -19.39 -18.78
N ASP A 79 -5.02 -20.65 -18.50
CA ASP A 79 -5.86 -21.82 -18.69
C ASP A 79 -6.75 -22.14 -17.48
N GLU A 80 -6.61 -21.35 -16.39
CA GLU A 80 -7.43 -21.56 -15.18
C GLU A 80 -8.88 -21.19 -15.44
N THR A 81 -9.79 -21.88 -14.75
CA THR A 81 -11.23 -21.60 -14.83
C THR A 81 -11.63 -20.46 -13.90
N ILE A 82 -12.75 -19.82 -14.22
CA ILE A 82 -13.37 -18.80 -13.34
C ILE A 82 -13.60 -19.37 -11.94
N GLY A 83 -14.11 -20.62 -11.84
CA GLY A 83 -14.34 -21.28 -10.56
C GLY A 83 -13.06 -21.56 -9.76
N GLY A 84 -11.96 -21.91 -10.45
CA GLY A 84 -10.65 -22.11 -9.84
C GLY A 84 -10.04 -20.81 -9.35
N ALA A 85 -10.12 -19.74 -10.15
CA ALA A 85 -9.65 -18.41 -9.76
C ALA A 85 -10.41 -17.85 -8.56
N LEU A 86 -11.75 -18.02 -8.49
CA LEU A 86 -12.55 -17.64 -7.32
C LEU A 86 -12.08 -18.37 -6.05
N LYS A 87 -11.91 -19.68 -6.12
CA LYS A 87 -11.38 -20.47 -4.99
C LYS A 87 -10.01 -19.98 -4.53
N THR A 88 -9.15 -19.58 -5.46
CA THR A 88 -7.81 -19.04 -5.14
C THR A 88 -7.92 -17.69 -4.44
N LEU A 89 -8.78 -16.76 -4.90
CA LEU A 89 -9.04 -15.49 -4.23
C LEU A 89 -9.50 -15.69 -2.79
N ASP A 90 -10.49 -16.59 -2.59
CA ASP A 90 -11.09 -16.87 -1.28
C ASP A 90 -10.09 -17.55 -0.34
N ALA A 91 -9.35 -18.53 -0.82
CA ALA A 91 -8.37 -19.28 -0.02
C ALA A 91 -7.23 -18.38 0.49
N HIS A 92 -6.82 -17.40 -0.29
CA HIS A 92 -5.76 -16.47 0.07
C HIS A 92 -6.27 -15.12 0.64
N HIS A 93 -7.59 -14.93 0.75
CA HIS A 93 -8.21 -13.67 1.20
C HIS A 93 -7.71 -12.44 0.44
N ILE A 94 -7.51 -12.56 -0.86
CA ILE A 94 -7.06 -11.50 -1.75
C ILE A 94 -8.17 -11.07 -2.71
N LYS A 95 -8.05 -9.88 -3.29
CA LYS A 95 -9.09 -9.27 -4.12
C LYS A 95 -8.74 -9.20 -5.60
N LEU A 96 -7.49 -9.49 -5.95
CA LEU A 96 -6.98 -9.44 -7.30
C LEU A 96 -5.93 -10.54 -7.50
N LEU A 97 -6.01 -11.22 -8.65
CA LEU A 97 -5.02 -12.21 -9.11
C LEU A 97 -4.41 -11.77 -10.44
N PRO A 98 -3.09 -11.70 -10.55
CA PRO A 98 -2.42 -11.67 -11.84
C PRO A 98 -2.66 -12.99 -12.58
N VAL A 99 -2.99 -12.88 -13.87
CA VAL A 99 -3.11 -14.00 -14.81
C VAL A 99 -1.82 -14.08 -15.60
N VAL A 100 -1.19 -15.26 -15.57
CA VAL A 100 0.14 -15.47 -16.17
C VAL A 100 0.12 -16.64 -17.14
N ASP A 101 1.06 -16.63 -18.10
CA ASP A 101 1.31 -17.78 -18.96
C ASP A 101 2.22 -18.82 -18.28
N ALA A 102 2.56 -19.90 -19.01
CA ALA A 102 3.43 -20.97 -18.54
C ALA A 102 4.86 -20.51 -18.18
N GLN A 103 5.29 -19.35 -18.66
CA GLN A 103 6.57 -18.72 -18.35
C GLN A 103 6.49 -17.75 -17.15
N GLY A 104 5.30 -17.54 -16.60
CA GLY A 104 5.05 -16.61 -15.49
C GLY A 104 4.94 -15.15 -15.97
N LEU A 105 4.74 -14.91 -17.26
CA LEU A 105 4.59 -13.56 -17.81
C LEU A 105 3.16 -13.06 -17.64
N LEU A 106 3.04 -11.81 -17.21
CA LEU A 106 1.74 -11.15 -17.00
C LEU A 106 0.95 -11.05 -18.31
N LYS A 107 -0.28 -11.59 -18.34
CA LYS A 107 -1.24 -11.49 -19.44
C LYS A 107 -2.44 -10.61 -19.10
N GLY A 108 -2.81 -10.57 -17.83
CA GLY A 108 -3.95 -9.80 -17.36
C GLY A 108 -4.09 -9.86 -15.86
N VAL A 109 -5.20 -9.35 -15.38
CA VAL A 109 -5.63 -9.48 -13.97
C VAL A 109 -7.11 -9.83 -13.92
N VAL A 110 -7.50 -10.52 -12.87
CA VAL A 110 -8.90 -10.76 -12.52
C VAL A 110 -9.15 -10.33 -11.08
N THR A 111 -10.32 -9.75 -10.86
CA THR A 111 -10.80 -9.39 -9.52
C THR A 111 -12.00 -10.27 -9.16
N HIS A 112 -12.39 -10.24 -7.88
CA HIS A 112 -13.59 -10.94 -7.43
C HIS A 112 -14.85 -10.51 -8.21
N VAL A 113 -14.92 -9.22 -8.57
CA VAL A 113 -16.06 -8.66 -9.33
C VAL A 113 -16.09 -9.19 -10.77
N ASP A 114 -14.95 -9.33 -11.42
CA ASP A 114 -14.87 -9.86 -12.81
C ASP A 114 -15.31 -11.33 -12.88
N LEU A 115 -15.08 -12.08 -11.80
CA LEU A 115 -15.38 -13.49 -11.72
C LEU A 115 -16.81 -13.80 -11.28
N GLN A 116 -17.49 -12.85 -10.63
CA GLN A 116 -18.90 -13.00 -10.21
C GLN A 116 -19.88 -12.87 -11.39
N PRO A 117 -21.06 -13.51 -11.32
CA PRO A 117 -22.12 -13.28 -12.28
C PRO A 117 -22.57 -11.82 -12.26
N LEU A 118 -22.86 -11.26 -13.44
CA LEU A 118 -23.35 -9.88 -13.57
C LEU A 118 -24.65 -9.62 -12.79
N ASP A 119 -25.48 -10.63 -12.63
CA ASP A 119 -26.72 -10.57 -11.90
C ASP A 119 -26.57 -10.53 -10.38
N GLU A 120 -25.43 -10.98 -9.84
CA GLU A 120 -25.06 -10.76 -8.43
C GLU A 120 -24.53 -9.35 -8.21
N VAL A 121 -23.75 -8.82 -9.18
CA VAL A 121 -23.16 -7.48 -9.09
C VAL A 121 -24.19 -6.37 -9.35
N LEU A 122 -25.13 -6.60 -10.25
CA LEU A 122 -26.17 -5.65 -10.67
C LEU A 122 -27.54 -6.34 -10.74
N PRO A 123 -28.21 -6.58 -9.59
CA PRO A 123 -29.45 -7.33 -9.53
C PRO A 123 -30.60 -6.76 -10.40
N PHE A 124 -30.55 -5.46 -10.73
CA PHE A 124 -31.56 -4.81 -11.58
C PHE A 124 -31.40 -5.13 -13.09
N LEU A 125 -30.24 -5.69 -13.51
CA LEU A 125 -30.05 -6.13 -14.91
C LEU A 125 -30.66 -7.48 -15.21
N LYS A 126 -31.16 -8.23 -14.22
CA LYS A 126 -31.86 -9.52 -14.40
C LYS A 126 -33.08 -9.42 -15.32
N LEU A 127 -33.66 -8.23 -15.49
CA LEU A 127 -34.82 -8.02 -16.32
C LEU A 127 -34.54 -7.90 -17.83
N ALA A 128 -33.27 -7.84 -18.25
CA ALA A 128 -32.92 -7.49 -19.62
C ALA A 128 -32.23 -8.60 -20.44
N SER A 129 -31.87 -9.73 -19.85
CA SER A 129 -31.11 -10.75 -20.58
C SER A 129 -31.54 -12.19 -20.23
N ASP A 130 -32.37 -12.75 -21.07
CA ASP A 130 -32.68 -14.20 -21.17
C ASP A 130 -31.47 -15.05 -21.65
N THR A 131 -30.25 -14.48 -21.69
CA THR A 131 -29.09 -15.07 -22.41
C THR A 131 -27.86 -15.28 -21.52
N THR A 132 -28.00 -15.24 -20.21
CA THR A 132 -26.85 -15.57 -19.33
C THR A 132 -26.75 -17.07 -19.10
N ALA A 133 -25.62 -17.66 -19.53
CA ALA A 133 -25.30 -19.04 -19.22
C ALA A 133 -25.45 -19.32 -17.72
N PRO A 134 -25.92 -20.50 -17.31
CA PRO A 134 -26.02 -20.86 -15.89
C PRO A 134 -24.67 -20.66 -15.19
N GLU A 135 -24.71 -20.23 -13.93
CA GLU A 135 -23.50 -20.00 -13.13
C GLU A 135 -22.56 -21.22 -13.12
N SER A 136 -23.14 -22.43 -13.08
CA SER A 136 -22.39 -23.68 -13.13
C SER A 136 -21.59 -23.87 -14.41
N GLU A 137 -22.11 -23.41 -15.55
CA GLU A 137 -21.42 -23.46 -16.84
C GLU A 137 -20.34 -22.37 -16.92
N ARG A 138 -20.65 -21.15 -16.50
CA ARG A 138 -19.72 -20.03 -16.48
C ARG A 138 -18.48 -20.30 -15.60
N ARG A 139 -18.64 -20.99 -14.48
CA ARG A 139 -17.52 -21.38 -13.62
C ARG A 139 -16.49 -22.28 -14.32
N GLY A 140 -16.88 -22.98 -15.38
CA GLY A 140 -16.01 -23.78 -16.21
C GLY A 140 -15.26 -23.00 -17.31
N TRP A 141 -15.62 -21.73 -17.55
CA TRP A 141 -14.96 -20.93 -18.57
C TRP A 141 -13.56 -20.50 -18.14
N PRO A 142 -12.62 -20.33 -19.10
CA PRO A 142 -11.28 -19.85 -18.79
C PRO A 142 -11.29 -18.41 -18.33
N VAL A 143 -10.40 -18.04 -17.39
CA VAL A 143 -10.28 -16.68 -16.85
C VAL A 143 -10.02 -15.62 -17.92
N THR A 144 -9.44 -16.02 -19.05
CA THR A 144 -9.17 -15.14 -20.20
C THR A 144 -10.43 -14.52 -20.80
N THR A 145 -11.61 -15.10 -20.57
CA THR A 145 -12.89 -14.54 -21.04
C THR A 145 -13.34 -13.30 -20.27
N VAL A 146 -12.84 -13.13 -19.05
CA VAL A 146 -13.26 -12.04 -18.13
C VAL A 146 -12.10 -11.18 -17.62
N MET A 147 -10.85 -11.58 -17.87
CA MET A 147 -9.69 -10.84 -17.40
C MET A 147 -9.54 -9.48 -18.09
N SER A 148 -9.03 -8.53 -17.34
CA SER A 148 -8.57 -7.26 -17.88
C SER A 148 -7.12 -7.40 -18.39
N ALA A 149 -6.90 -7.24 -19.70
CA ALA A 149 -5.59 -7.34 -20.32
C ALA A 149 -4.74 -6.05 -20.18
N HIS A 150 -5.40 -4.89 -20.03
CA HIS A 150 -4.73 -3.60 -19.84
C HIS A 150 -4.40 -3.39 -18.36
N VAL A 151 -3.25 -3.93 -17.94
CA VAL A 151 -2.84 -3.92 -16.54
C VAL A 151 -1.81 -2.84 -16.28
N LYS A 152 -2.06 -1.98 -15.28
CA LYS A 152 -1.02 -1.12 -14.73
C LYS A 152 -0.16 -1.97 -13.78
N TYR A 153 1.14 -1.99 -14.02
CA TYR A 153 2.14 -2.66 -13.19
C TYR A 153 3.31 -1.71 -12.90
N VAL A 154 4.19 -2.11 -12.01
CA VAL A 154 5.40 -1.37 -11.62
C VAL A 154 6.62 -2.30 -11.65
N ASP A 155 7.79 -1.71 -11.85
CA ASP A 155 9.05 -2.44 -11.78
C ASP A 155 9.52 -2.60 -10.32
N PRO A 156 10.24 -3.69 -9.96
CA PRO A 156 10.78 -3.92 -8.62
C PRO A 156 11.66 -2.78 -8.10
N LEU A 157 12.41 -2.11 -8.97
CA LEU A 157 13.32 -1.01 -8.59
C LEU A 157 12.64 0.35 -8.56
N THR A 158 11.36 0.44 -8.93
CA THR A 158 10.61 1.70 -8.87
C THR A 158 10.55 2.22 -7.43
N PRO A 159 10.97 3.47 -7.15
CA PRO A 159 10.86 4.09 -5.84
C PRO A 159 9.39 4.18 -5.38
N LEU A 160 9.13 3.92 -4.09
CA LEU A 160 7.76 4.02 -3.56
C LEU A 160 7.15 5.41 -3.72
N THR A 161 7.96 6.45 -3.73
CA THR A 161 7.52 7.84 -3.96
C THR A 161 6.83 8.04 -5.31
N GLU A 162 7.20 7.25 -6.33
CA GLU A 162 6.57 7.26 -7.65
C GLU A 162 5.30 6.41 -7.69
N VAL A 163 5.22 5.38 -6.84
CA VAL A 163 4.08 4.45 -6.80
C VAL A 163 2.92 4.98 -5.97
N ILE A 164 3.19 5.71 -4.88
CA ILE A 164 2.16 6.28 -4.01
C ILE A 164 1.09 7.09 -4.78
N PRO A 165 1.46 7.95 -5.75
CA PRO A 165 0.48 8.67 -6.57
C PRO A 165 -0.45 7.76 -7.39
N LEU A 166 -0.02 6.57 -7.79
CA LEU A 166 -0.86 5.63 -8.53
C LEU A 166 -2.04 5.13 -7.68
N PHE A 167 -1.82 4.91 -6.39
CA PHE A 167 -2.86 4.53 -5.46
C PHE A 167 -3.82 5.69 -5.12
N THR A 168 -3.31 6.92 -5.04
CA THR A 168 -4.10 8.07 -4.56
C THR A 168 -4.86 8.79 -5.68
N LYS A 169 -4.29 8.86 -6.90
CA LYS A 169 -4.86 9.61 -8.02
C LYS A 169 -5.68 8.75 -8.96
N ASN A 170 -5.26 7.50 -9.18
CA ASN A 170 -5.84 6.64 -10.22
C ASN A 170 -6.76 5.57 -9.65
N GLY A 171 -7.00 5.53 -8.33
CA GLY A 171 -7.89 4.57 -7.69
C GLY A 171 -7.41 3.12 -7.74
N HIS A 172 -6.14 2.87 -8.06
CA HIS A 172 -5.58 1.53 -7.98
C HIS A 172 -5.43 1.11 -6.51
N HIS A 173 -5.84 -0.10 -6.18
CA HIS A 173 -5.66 -0.66 -4.83
C HIS A 173 -4.60 -1.77 -4.80
N HIS A 174 -4.28 -2.34 -5.96
CA HIS A 174 -3.35 -3.45 -6.15
C HIS A 174 -2.56 -3.21 -7.42
N LEU A 175 -1.24 -3.40 -7.36
CA LEU A 175 -0.34 -3.28 -8.51
C LEU A 175 0.54 -4.52 -8.57
N PRO A 176 0.51 -5.30 -9.66
CA PRO A 176 1.52 -6.32 -9.92
C PRO A 176 2.90 -5.68 -10.02
N VAL A 177 3.88 -6.33 -9.42
CA VAL A 177 5.30 -5.98 -9.59
C VAL A 177 5.89 -6.95 -10.61
N VAL A 178 6.40 -6.38 -11.69
CA VAL A 178 6.80 -7.11 -12.89
C VAL A 178 8.22 -6.73 -13.25
N GLU A 179 9.12 -7.72 -13.31
CA GLU A 179 10.50 -7.51 -13.70
C GLU A 179 10.66 -7.38 -15.23
N GLU A 180 11.82 -6.94 -15.66
CA GLU A 180 12.20 -6.89 -17.06
C GLU A 180 11.94 -8.27 -17.71
N GLY A 181 11.26 -8.28 -18.88
CA GLY A 181 10.79 -9.51 -19.53
C GLY A 181 9.35 -9.89 -19.21
N GLY A 182 8.66 -9.16 -18.32
CA GLY A 182 7.20 -9.31 -18.09
C GLY A 182 6.81 -10.33 -17.02
N ARG A 183 7.75 -10.91 -16.28
CA ARG A 183 7.47 -11.89 -15.23
C ARG A 183 6.94 -11.21 -13.96
N VAL A 184 5.88 -11.76 -13.40
CA VAL A 184 5.31 -11.29 -12.12
C VAL A 184 6.18 -11.78 -10.97
N VAL A 185 6.78 -10.87 -10.20
CA VAL A 185 7.67 -11.17 -9.07
C VAL A 185 7.11 -10.81 -7.72
N GLY A 186 6.03 -10.03 -7.68
CA GLY A 186 5.37 -9.63 -6.43
C GLY A 186 4.05 -8.91 -6.67
N MET A 187 3.42 -8.58 -5.55
CA MET A 187 2.21 -7.74 -5.49
C MET A 187 2.40 -6.62 -4.48
N LEU A 188 1.99 -5.44 -4.86
CA LEU A 188 1.97 -4.26 -3.99
C LEU A 188 0.54 -3.79 -3.80
N THR A 189 0.13 -3.57 -2.54
CA THR A 189 -1.20 -3.08 -2.22
C THR A 189 -1.13 -1.72 -1.52
N GLN A 190 -2.22 -0.95 -1.60
CA GLN A 190 -2.35 0.28 -0.83
C GLN A 190 -2.15 0.05 0.67
N ALA A 191 -2.63 -1.09 1.20
CA ALA A 191 -2.48 -1.44 2.61
C ALA A 191 -1.01 -1.64 3.01
N ASP A 192 -0.17 -2.20 2.11
CA ASP A 192 1.25 -2.39 2.37
C ASP A 192 1.97 -1.03 2.48
N ILE A 193 1.62 -0.08 1.62
CA ILE A 193 2.14 1.31 1.70
C ILE A 193 1.73 1.98 3.02
N VAL A 194 0.45 1.90 3.38
CA VAL A 194 -0.06 2.50 4.63
C VAL A 194 0.64 1.88 5.85
N LYS A 195 0.83 0.55 5.86
CA LYS A 195 1.51 -0.15 6.95
C LYS A 195 2.93 0.36 7.17
N ILE A 196 3.68 0.61 6.10
CA ILE A 196 5.03 1.17 6.19
C ILE A 196 4.99 2.61 6.65
N MET A 197 4.11 3.44 6.08
CA MET A 197 4.03 4.85 6.46
C MET A 197 3.58 5.06 7.91
N CYS A 198 2.78 4.16 8.48
CA CYS A 198 2.30 4.19 9.86
C CYS A 198 3.13 3.31 10.81
N GLY A 199 4.10 2.57 10.31
CA GLY A 199 5.04 1.77 11.12
C GLY A 199 5.87 2.68 12.02
N ARG A 200 5.93 2.35 13.32
CA ARG A 200 6.80 3.09 14.26
C ARG A 200 8.27 2.77 13.93
N PRO A 201 9.16 3.76 13.96
CA PRO A 201 10.60 3.49 13.96
C PRO A 201 10.92 2.65 15.20
N GLY A 202 11.29 1.38 15.02
CA GLY A 202 11.64 0.46 16.11
C GLY A 202 10.90 -0.87 16.13
N GLY A 203 10.09 -1.19 15.13
CA GLY A 203 9.34 -2.45 15.04
C GLY A 203 9.58 -3.19 13.71
N LEU A 204 10.81 -3.60 13.44
CA LEU A 204 11.20 -4.68 12.53
C LEU A 204 11.97 -5.71 13.33
#